data_7f8695bf2950c9df1ae8f21680eaba80
#
_entry.id   7f8695bf2950c9df1ae8f21680eaba80
#
_cell.length_a   1.000
_cell.length_b   1.000
_cell.length_c   1.000
_cell.angle_alpha   90.00
_cell.angle_beta   90.00
_cell.angle_gamma   90.00
#
_symmetry.space_group_name_H-M   'P 1'
#
loop_
_entity.id
_entity.type
_entity.pdbx_description
1 polymer ?
#
loop_
_entity_poly.entity_id
_entity_poly.type
_entity_poly.pdbx_seq_one_letter_code
_entity_poly.pdbx_strand_id
1 'polypeptide(L)'
;MTEPTTTLDARFSDPASSATPWTEARRALGDAELFWITTVRADGRPHVTPLVAVWLDDAIYFTTGETEQKAVNLRANPHVVLTTGCNAWDSGVDVVVEGPAAQVTDDVLLARLAEAWSTKWDGQWRFEARNGRFHHPDGGEALVYGVRPKKVLAFGKGTFTHTTHRF
;
A
#
# COMPACT_ATOMS: atom_id res chain seq x y z
N MET A 1 -17.23 0.73 -5.31
CA MET A 1 -16.37 1.32 -4.25
C MET A 1 -17.09 1.17 -2.93
N THR A 2 -16.51 0.45 -1.96
CA THR A 2 -17.11 0.30 -0.63
C THR A 2 -16.63 1.47 0.22
N GLU A 3 -17.55 2.32 0.69
CA GLU A 3 -17.22 3.40 1.62
C GLU A 3 -16.93 2.79 3.00
N PRO A 4 -15.81 3.14 3.64
CA PRO A 4 -15.47 2.63 4.94
C PRO A 4 -16.27 3.32 6.05
N THR A 5 -16.40 2.65 7.18
CA THR A 5 -16.80 3.30 8.43
C THR A 5 -15.63 4.11 8.97
N THR A 6 -15.80 5.43 9.07
CA THR A 6 -14.75 6.38 9.51
C THR A 6 -15.01 6.79 10.96
N THR A 7 -13.99 6.73 11.80
CA THR A 7 -14.05 7.08 13.23
C THR A 7 -12.83 7.91 13.62
N LEU A 8 -13.05 9.05 14.30
CA LEU A 8 -12.02 9.83 14.98
C LEU A 8 -11.74 9.22 16.35
N ASP A 9 -10.47 8.99 16.68
CA ASP A 9 -10.09 8.66 18.05
C ASP A 9 -9.84 9.94 18.85
N ALA A 10 -10.85 10.39 19.57
CA ALA A 10 -10.81 11.63 20.34
C ALA A 10 -9.76 11.63 21.46
N ARG A 11 -9.26 10.45 21.88
CA ARG A 11 -8.23 10.35 22.92
C ARG A 11 -6.86 10.84 22.44
N PHE A 12 -6.62 10.75 21.14
CA PHE A 12 -5.34 11.07 20.49
C PHE A 12 -5.50 12.14 19.40
N SER A 13 -6.58 12.88 19.41
CA SER A 13 -6.86 13.95 18.45
C SER A 13 -7.04 15.28 19.19
N ASP A 14 -6.77 16.38 18.52
CA ASP A 14 -7.02 17.72 19.06
C ASP A 14 -8.51 17.91 19.33
N PRO A 15 -8.90 18.59 20.43
CA PRO A 15 -10.31 18.63 20.89
C PRO A 15 -11.32 19.19 19.88
N ALA A 16 -10.89 20.05 18.95
CA ALA A 16 -11.74 20.69 17.94
C ALA A 16 -11.56 20.09 16.54
N SER A 17 -10.84 18.95 16.44
CA SER A 17 -10.52 18.33 15.16
C SER A 17 -11.66 17.46 14.63
N SER A 18 -11.65 17.24 13.32
CA SER A 18 -12.53 16.30 12.62
C SER A 18 -11.73 15.12 12.07
N ALA A 19 -12.40 13.98 11.88
CA ALA A 19 -11.78 12.83 11.25
C ALA A 19 -11.27 13.20 9.84
N THR A 20 -10.07 12.73 9.50
CA THR A 20 -9.55 12.82 8.13
C THR A 20 -10.52 12.11 7.19
N PRO A 21 -11.08 12.78 6.16
CA PRO A 21 -11.99 12.14 5.21
C PRO A 21 -11.31 10.98 4.47
N TRP A 22 -12.08 9.92 4.18
CA TRP A 22 -11.56 8.80 3.39
C TRP A 22 -11.00 9.24 2.02
N THR A 23 -11.65 10.21 1.37
CA THR A 23 -11.19 10.78 0.11
C THR A 23 -9.78 11.39 0.19
N GLU A 24 -9.43 11.99 1.31
CA GLU A 24 -8.09 12.54 1.55
C GLU A 24 -7.06 11.43 1.77
N ALA A 25 -7.36 10.47 2.65
CA ALA A 25 -6.48 9.31 2.86
C ALA A 25 -6.27 8.51 1.56
N ARG A 26 -7.34 8.30 0.78
CA ARG A 26 -7.27 7.62 -0.52
C ARG A 26 -6.42 8.39 -1.53
N ARG A 27 -6.54 9.72 -1.56
CA ARG A 27 -5.69 10.56 -2.42
C ARG A 27 -4.23 10.40 -2.04
N ALA A 28 -3.89 10.47 -0.74
CA ALA A 28 -2.52 10.27 -0.26
C ALA A 28 -1.96 8.90 -0.69
N LEU A 29 -2.78 7.84 -0.65
CA LEU A 29 -2.38 6.50 -1.14
C LEU A 29 -2.16 6.47 -2.67
N GLY A 30 -2.99 7.17 -3.43
CA GLY A 30 -2.86 7.25 -4.90
C GLY A 30 -1.63 8.03 -5.35
N ASP A 31 -1.36 9.15 -4.68
CA ASP A 31 -0.30 10.09 -5.05
C ASP A 31 1.09 9.64 -4.54
N ALA A 32 1.13 8.77 -3.51
CA ALA A 32 2.38 8.35 -2.89
C ALA A 32 3.27 7.56 -3.87
N GLU A 33 4.51 8.02 -4.05
CA GLU A 33 5.51 7.32 -4.86
C GLU A 33 6.18 6.18 -4.10
N LEU A 34 6.33 6.31 -2.78
CA LEU A 34 7.05 5.37 -1.93
C LEU A 34 6.16 4.89 -0.78
N PHE A 35 6.24 3.60 -0.52
CA PHE A 35 5.66 2.95 0.64
C PHE A 35 6.72 2.18 1.41
N TRP A 36 6.49 2.00 2.71
CA TRP A 36 7.21 1.06 3.54
C TRP A 36 6.28 -0.12 3.81
N ILE A 37 6.69 -1.32 3.37
CA ILE A 37 5.95 -2.54 3.69
C ILE A 37 6.56 -3.24 4.89
N THR A 38 5.73 -3.61 5.83
CA THR A 38 6.08 -4.49 6.95
C THR A 38 5.49 -5.87 6.72
N THR A 39 6.35 -6.88 6.76
CA THR A 39 5.99 -8.31 6.75
C THR A 39 6.54 -8.98 7.99
N VAL A 40 6.08 -10.19 8.32
CA VAL A 40 6.49 -10.90 9.53
C VAL A 40 7.27 -12.16 9.15
N ARG A 41 8.48 -12.29 9.70
CA ARG A 41 9.32 -13.50 9.54
C ARG A 41 8.71 -14.69 10.28
N ALA A 42 9.14 -15.90 9.94
CA ALA A 42 8.70 -17.13 10.60
C ALA A 42 8.95 -17.17 12.12
N ASP A 43 9.95 -16.45 12.60
CA ASP A 43 10.27 -16.30 14.02
C ASP A 43 9.55 -15.13 14.72
N GLY A 44 8.60 -14.47 14.02
CA GLY A 44 7.78 -13.37 14.55
C GLY A 44 8.43 -11.98 14.45
N ARG A 45 9.71 -11.87 14.04
CA ARG A 45 10.36 -10.58 13.88
C ARG A 45 9.78 -9.82 12.68
N PRO A 46 9.47 -8.50 12.81
CA PRO A 46 9.06 -7.70 11.68
C PRO A 46 10.22 -7.51 10.70
N HIS A 47 9.84 -7.37 9.42
CA HIS A 47 10.76 -7.06 8.33
C HIS A 47 10.18 -5.92 7.53
N VAL A 48 10.91 -4.81 7.42
CA VAL A 48 10.45 -3.58 6.77
C VAL A 48 11.37 -3.27 5.59
N THR A 49 10.77 -2.94 4.44
CA THR A 49 11.49 -2.45 3.26
C THR A 49 10.71 -1.35 2.55
N PRO A 50 11.39 -0.37 1.92
CA PRO A 50 10.74 0.56 1.01
C PRO A 50 10.38 -0.16 -0.30
N LEU A 51 9.34 0.31 -0.96
CA LEU A 51 8.95 -0.14 -2.29
C LEU A 51 8.07 0.90 -3.00
N VAL A 52 8.02 0.81 -4.33
CA VAL A 52 7.05 1.53 -5.16
C VAL A 52 5.76 0.70 -5.24
N ALA A 53 4.61 1.37 -5.21
CA ALA A 53 3.32 0.70 -5.31
C ALA A 53 2.30 1.57 -6.05
N VAL A 54 1.26 0.94 -6.59
CA VAL A 54 0.13 1.64 -7.21
C VAL A 54 -1.15 1.36 -6.45
N TRP A 55 -2.01 2.38 -6.38
CA TRP A 55 -3.38 2.26 -5.91
C TRP A 55 -4.31 2.09 -7.12
N LEU A 56 -5.02 0.99 -7.21
CA LEU A 56 -5.97 0.70 -8.27
C LEU A 56 -7.15 -0.11 -7.72
N ASP A 57 -8.38 0.21 -8.10
CA ASP A 57 -9.59 -0.55 -7.73
C ASP A 57 -9.71 -0.86 -6.24
N ASP A 58 -9.44 0.15 -5.39
CA ASP A 58 -9.48 0.06 -3.93
C ASP A 58 -8.51 -0.97 -3.32
N ALA A 59 -7.36 -1.17 -3.95
CA ALA A 59 -6.26 -1.98 -3.44
C ALA A 59 -4.90 -1.36 -3.74
N ILE A 60 -3.91 -1.65 -2.90
CA ILE A 60 -2.50 -1.33 -3.14
C ILE A 60 -1.84 -2.54 -3.78
N TYR A 61 -1.11 -2.32 -4.86
CA TYR A 61 -0.34 -3.37 -5.53
C TYR A 61 1.13 -3.05 -5.51
N PHE A 62 1.95 -4.07 -5.21
CA PHE A 62 3.40 -3.99 -5.19
C PHE A 62 4.05 -5.20 -5.84
N THR A 63 5.33 -5.08 -6.20
CA THR A 63 6.12 -6.15 -6.81
C THR A 63 7.19 -6.64 -5.86
N THR A 64 7.62 -7.90 -6.03
CA THR A 64 8.75 -8.47 -5.31
C THR A 64 9.37 -9.61 -6.10
N GLY A 65 10.69 -9.73 -6.04
CA GLY A 65 11.39 -10.94 -6.49
C GLY A 65 11.02 -12.15 -5.63
N GLU A 66 10.92 -13.31 -6.23
CA GLU A 66 10.45 -14.54 -5.58
C GLU A 66 11.32 -14.97 -4.39
N THR A 67 12.61 -14.63 -4.41
CA THR A 67 13.58 -14.97 -3.36
C THR A 67 13.78 -13.87 -2.31
N GLU A 68 13.17 -12.70 -2.50
CA GLU A 68 13.26 -11.62 -1.54
C GLU A 68 12.59 -11.99 -0.20
N GLN A 69 13.13 -11.46 0.89
CA GLN A 69 12.64 -11.82 2.24
C GLN A 69 11.14 -11.56 2.42
N LYS A 70 10.59 -10.47 1.84
CA LYS A 70 9.15 -10.19 1.93
C LYS A 70 8.32 -11.26 1.22
N ALA A 71 8.76 -11.77 0.05
CA ALA A 71 8.08 -12.85 -0.65
C ALA A 71 8.13 -14.16 0.15
N VAL A 72 9.28 -14.45 0.76
CA VAL A 72 9.43 -15.61 1.67
C VAL A 72 8.47 -15.51 2.85
N ASN A 73 8.37 -14.32 3.47
CA ASN A 73 7.47 -14.10 4.61
C ASN A 73 6.00 -14.29 4.21
N LEU A 74 5.60 -13.76 3.06
CA LEU A 74 4.21 -13.80 2.57
C LEU A 74 3.69 -15.22 2.29
N ARG A 75 4.57 -16.18 1.99
CA ARG A 75 4.17 -17.59 1.82
C ARG A 75 3.58 -18.18 3.10
N ALA A 76 4.05 -17.75 4.26
CA ALA A 76 3.62 -18.26 5.56
C ALA A 76 2.62 -17.34 6.27
N ASN A 77 2.75 -16.02 6.08
CA ASN A 77 1.89 -15.02 6.72
C ASN A 77 1.54 -13.91 5.73
N PRO A 78 0.29 -13.86 5.23
CA PRO A 78 -0.14 -12.86 4.27
C PRO A 78 -0.40 -11.48 4.89
N HIS A 79 -0.46 -11.35 6.22
CA HIS A 79 -0.77 -10.08 6.87
C HIS A 79 0.38 -9.09 6.75
N VAL A 80 0.07 -7.91 6.24
CA VAL A 80 1.04 -6.84 6.02
C VAL A 80 0.52 -5.51 6.53
N VAL A 81 1.47 -4.60 6.72
CA VAL A 81 1.21 -3.18 6.89
C VAL A 81 1.97 -2.44 5.80
N LEU A 82 1.29 -1.55 5.06
CA LEU A 82 1.92 -0.59 4.17
C LEU A 82 1.74 0.82 4.75
N THR A 83 2.81 1.57 4.79
CA THR A 83 2.82 2.93 5.33
C THR A 83 3.35 3.89 4.29
N THR A 84 2.71 5.03 4.15
CA THR A 84 3.21 6.18 3.39
C THR A 84 2.89 7.47 4.12
N GLY A 85 3.54 8.55 3.76
CA GLY A 85 3.34 9.86 4.35
C GLY A 85 4.49 10.80 4.06
N CYS A 86 4.55 11.91 4.78
CA CYS A 86 5.64 12.87 4.67
C CYS A 86 6.44 12.95 5.98
N ASN A 87 7.75 13.20 5.87
CA ASN A 87 8.63 13.37 7.04
C ASN A 87 8.55 14.78 7.68
N ALA A 88 7.43 15.50 7.47
CA ALA A 88 7.16 16.73 8.18
C ALA A 88 6.43 16.42 9.50
N TRP A 89 6.76 17.18 10.56
CA TRP A 89 6.15 16.99 11.87
C TRP A 89 4.77 17.62 11.97
N ASP A 90 4.57 18.79 11.39
CA ASP A 90 3.44 19.69 11.63
C ASP A 90 2.51 19.85 10.42
N SER A 91 2.70 19.07 9.38
CA SER A 91 1.91 19.18 8.14
C SER A 91 1.79 17.85 7.40
N GLY A 92 0.70 17.70 6.64
CA GLY A 92 0.41 16.52 5.83
C GLY A 92 -0.34 15.44 6.59
N VAL A 93 -0.42 14.26 5.99
CA VAL A 93 -1.07 13.07 6.54
C VAL A 93 -0.17 11.84 6.36
N ASP A 94 0.00 11.07 7.43
CA ASP A 94 0.60 9.73 7.34
C ASP A 94 -0.51 8.69 7.29
N VAL A 95 -0.37 7.71 6.40
CA VAL A 95 -1.39 6.68 6.18
C VAL A 95 -0.79 5.30 6.38
N VAL A 96 -1.49 4.49 7.17
CA VAL A 96 -1.13 3.08 7.46
C VAL A 96 -2.25 2.18 6.96
N VAL A 97 -1.94 1.24 6.09
CA VAL A 97 -2.89 0.28 5.53
C VAL A 97 -2.61 -1.10 6.08
N GLU A 98 -3.61 -1.73 6.69
CA GLU A 98 -3.56 -3.09 7.19
C GLU A 98 -4.45 -4.01 6.35
N GLY A 99 -3.94 -5.15 5.93
CA GLY A 99 -4.70 -6.15 5.20
C GLY A 99 -3.87 -7.38 4.83
N PRO A 100 -4.51 -8.44 4.31
CA PRO A 100 -3.80 -9.57 3.74
C PRO A 100 -3.33 -9.25 2.33
N ALA A 101 -2.08 -9.60 2.02
CA ALA A 101 -1.54 -9.59 0.67
C ALA A 101 -1.90 -10.89 -0.05
N ALA A 102 -2.43 -10.79 -1.26
CA ALA A 102 -2.73 -11.91 -2.13
C ALA A 102 -1.94 -11.77 -3.44
N GLN A 103 -1.36 -12.87 -3.91
CA GLN A 103 -0.66 -12.86 -5.20
C GLN A 103 -1.67 -12.67 -6.34
N VAL A 104 -1.34 -11.81 -7.29
CA VAL A 104 -2.09 -11.58 -8.52
C VAL A 104 -1.46 -12.43 -9.62
N THR A 105 -2.28 -13.32 -10.22
CA THR A 105 -1.86 -14.19 -11.32
C THR A 105 -2.75 -14.03 -12.56
N ASP A 106 -3.78 -13.20 -12.51
CA ASP A 106 -4.64 -12.87 -13.63
C ASP A 106 -3.93 -11.91 -14.59
N ASP A 107 -3.62 -12.37 -15.80
CA ASP A 107 -2.88 -11.60 -16.79
C ASP A 107 -3.61 -10.33 -17.26
N VAL A 108 -4.96 -10.31 -17.20
CA VAL A 108 -5.74 -9.11 -17.55
C VAL A 108 -5.55 -8.02 -16.50
N LEU A 109 -5.63 -8.38 -15.22
CA LEU A 109 -5.36 -7.44 -14.13
C LEU A 109 -3.88 -7.03 -14.13
N LEU A 110 -2.95 -7.95 -14.36
CA LEU A 110 -1.52 -7.65 -14.46
C LEU A 110 -1.22 -6.65 -15.58
N ALA A 111 -1.86 -6.77 -16.75
CA ALA A 111 -1.69 -5.81 -17.84
C ALA A 111 -2.16 -4.40 -17.44
N ARG A 112 -3.32 -4.27 -16.75
CA ARG A 112 -3.82 -3.00 -16.23
C ARG A 112 -2.88 -2.41 -15.18
N LEU A 113 -2.31 -3.25 -14.33
CA LEU A 113 -1.33 -2.83 -13.34
C LEU A 113 -0.02 -2.36 -13.99
N ALA A 114 0.48 -3.05 -15.01
CA ALA A 114 1.66 -2.63 -15.77
C ALA A 114 1.47 -1.22 -16.38
N GLU A 115 0.29 -0.95 -16.93
CA GLU A 115 -0.07 0.39 -17.41
C GLU A 115 -0.11 1.43 -16.29
N ALA A 116 -0.68 1.08 -15.13
CA ALA A 116 -0.72 1.98 -13.97
C ALA A 116 0.70 2.33 -13.46
N TRP A 117 1.63 1.37 -13.44
CA TRP A 117 3.04 1.63 -13.12
C TRP A 117 3.69 2.54 -14.15
N SER A 118 3.52 2.24 -15.45
CA SER A 118 4.09 3.05 -16.53
C SER A 118 3.60 4.50 -16.48
N THR A 119 2.31 4.68 -16.27
CA THR A 119 1.68 6.02 -16.18
C THR A 119 2.17 6.80 -14.97
N LYS A 120 2.24 6.16 -13.80
CA LYS A 120 2.60 6.85 -12.54
C LYS A 120 4.04 7.37 -12.52
N TRP A 121 4.97 6.71 -13.23
CA TRP A 121 6.39 7.08 -13.26
C TRP A 121 6.90 7.41 -14.68
N ASP A 122 6.05 7.95 -15.55
CA ASP A 122 6.43 8.43 -16.89
C ASP A 122 7.24 7.40 -17.70
N GLY A 123 6.84 6.13 -17.61
CA GLY A 123 7.50 5.02 -18.31
C GLY A 123 8.84 4.56 -17.74
N GLN A 124 9.25 5.03 -16.56
CA GLN A 124 10.46 4.53 -15.88
C GLN A 124 10.28 3.08 -15.39
N TRP A 125 9.06 2.73 -14.97
CA TRP A 125 8.69 1.37 -14.61
C TRP A 125 7.85 0.74 -15.70
N ARG A 126 8.45 -0.18 -16.45
CA ARG A 126 7.79 -0.89 -17.55
C ARG A 126 7.82 -2.38 -17.27
N PHE A 127 6.67 -3.00 -17.39
CA PHE A 127 6.50 -4.43 -17.21
C PHE A 127 5.69 -5.02 -18.34
N GLU A 128 6.01 -6.24 -18.74
CA GLU A 128 5.18 -7.09 -19.56
C GLU A 128 4.47 -8.10 -18.67
N ALA A 129 3.14 -8.18 -18.78
CA ALA A 129 2.33 -9.13 -18.03
C ALA A 129 2.20 -10.43 -18.84
N ARG A 130 2.69 -11.54 -18.31
CA ARG A 130 2.51 -12.88 -18.90
C ARG A 130 2.75 -13.98 -17.88
N ASN A 131 2.06 -15.08 -18.04
CA ASN A 131 2.21 -16.28 -17.20
C ASN A 131 2.03 -15.98 -15.69
N GLY A 132 1.13 -15.06 -15.35
CA GLY A 132 0.85 -14.68 -13.97
C GLY A 132 1.97 -13.92 -13.25
N ARG A 133 2.86 -13.24 -14.01
CA ARG A 133 4.02 -12.49 -13.48
C ARG A 133 4.26 -11.21 -14.28
N PHE A 134 5.02 -10.30 -13.67
CA PHE A 134 5.67 -9.22 -14.39
C PHE A 134 7.05 -9.65 -14.90
N HIS A 135 7.35 -9.24 -16.13
CA HIS A 135 8.65 -9.40 -16.75
C HIS A 135 9.24 -8.02 -17.04
N HIS A 136 10.47 -7.78 -16.59
CA HIS A 136 11.18 -6.55 -16.87
C HIS A 136 11.81 -6.59 -18.27
N PRO A 137 11.80 -5.50 -19.05
CA PRO A 137 12.43 -5.47 -20.39
C PRO A 137 13.90 -5.88 -20.40
N ASP A 138 14.64 -5.52 -19.35
CA ASP A 138 16.06 -5.82 -19.20
C ASP A 138 16.32 -7.22 -18.60
N GLY A 139 15.29 -8.03 -18.48
CA GLY A 139 15.33 -9.37 -17.89
C GLY A 139 14.94 -9.38 -16.42
N GLY A 140 14.50 -10.54 -15.96
CA GLY A 140 14.01 -10.77 -14.60
C GLY A 140 12.48 -10.82 -14.53
N GLU A 141 12.01 -11.49 -13.48
CA GLU A 141 10.61 -11.68 -13.20
C GLU A 141 10.28 -11.14 -11.81
N ALA A 142 9.06 -10.66 -11.63
CA ALA A 142 8.55 -10.24 -10.35
C ALA A 142 7.14 -10.82 -10.10
N LEU A 143 6.92 -11.23 -8.85
CA LEU A 143 5.59 -11.51 -8.34
C LEU A 143 4.88 -10.20 -8.06
N VAL A 144 3.59 -10.16 -8.33
CA VAL A 144 2.72 -9.03 -8.00
C VAL A 144 1.78 -9.44 -6.86
N TYR A 145 1.67 -8.61 -5.85
CA TYR A 145 0.74 -8.79 -4.75
C TYR A 145 -0.21 -7.61 -4.64
N GLY A 146 -1.47 -7.90 -4.32
CA GLY A 146 -2.49 -6.92 -4.03
C GLY A 146 -2.92 -6.97 -2.56
N VAL A 147 -3.14 -5.81 -1.95
CA VAL A 147 -3.64 -5.67 -0.58
C VAL A 147 -4.93 -4.85 -0.62
N ARG A 148 -6.06 -5.52 -0.41
CA ARG A 148 -7.33 -4.85 -0.12
C ARG A 148 -7.36 -4.46 1.34
N PRO A 149 -7.49 -3.18 1.68
CA PRO A 149 -7.51 -2.74 3.07
C PRO A 149 -8.62 -3.42 3.86
N LYS A 150 -8.30 -3.83 5.08
CA LYS A 150 -9.27 -4.16 6.14
C LYS A 150 -9.42 -3.01 7.11
N LYS A 151 -8.32 -2.28 7.30
CA LYS A 151 -8.28 -1.07 8.11
C LYS A 151 -7.24 -0.11 7.54
N VAL A 152 -7.59 1.17 7.55
CA VAL A 152 -6.65 2.26 7.24
C VAL A 152 -6.64 3.21 8.44
N LEU A 153 -5.43 3.57 8.89
CA LEU A 153 -5.24 4.65 9.85
C LEU A 153 -4.73 5.87 9.09
N ALA A 154 -5.29 7.03 9.39
CA ALA A 154 -4.84 8.32 8.86
C ALA A 154 -4.50 9.23 10.05
N PHE A 155 -3.26 9.71 10.06
CA PHE A 155 -2.71 10.60 11.08
C PHE A 155 -2.52 11.98 10.45
N GLY A 156 -3.47 12.87 10.65
CA GLY A 156 -3.36 14.27 10.24
C GLY A 156 -2.38 15.02 11.13
N LYS A 157 -1.59 15.90 10.53
CA LYS A 157 -0.57 16.73 11.20
C LYS A 157 -0.92 18.20 11.08
N GLY A 158 -0.40 19.00 12.04
CA GLY A 158 -0.79 20.41 12.17
C GLY A 158 -1.93 20.53 13.18
N THR A 159 -3.16 20.31 12.78
CA THR A 159 -4.24 19.91 13.68
C THR A 159 -4.19 18.39 13.77
N PHE A 160 -3.71 17.87 14.88
CA PHE A 160 -3.49 16.42 15.00
C PHE A 160 -4.78 15.63 15.03
N THR A 161 -4.89 14.66 14.11
CA THR A 161 -6.03 13.75 14.06
C THR A 161 -5.55 12.30 14.01
N HIS A 162 -6.26 11.43 14.71
CA HIS A 162 -6.07 10.00 14.66
C HIS A 162 -7.36 9.36 14.15
N THR A 163 -7.40 9.04 12.86
CA THR A 163 -8.60 8.55 12.19
C THR A 163 -8.45 7.09 11.80
N THR A 164 -9.53 6.32 11.96
CA THR A 164 -9.62 4.92 11.50
C THR A 164 -10.71 4.78 10.45
N HIS A 165 -10.39 4.14 9.33
CA HIS A 165 -11.33 3.70 8.30
C HIS A 165 -11.38 2.17 8.32
N ARG A 166 -12.57 1.56 8.44
CA ARG A 166 -12.80 0.10 8.42
C ARG A 166 -13.67 -0.32 7.25
N PHE A 167 -13.25 -1.37 6.55
CA PHE A 167 -13.89 -1.94 5.36
C PHE A 167 -14.55 -3.28 5.67
#